data_6a39ea0c63e69bbdb0b6f5b3603c721f
#
_entry.id   6a39ea0c63e69bbdb0b6f5b3603c721f
#
_cell.length_a   1.000
_cell.length_b   1.000
_cell.length_c   1.000
_cell.angle_alpha   90.00
_cell.angle_beta   90.00
_cell.angle_gamma   90.00
#
_symmetry.space_group_name_H-M   'P 1'
#
loop_
_entity.id
_entity.type
_entity.pdbx_description
1 polymer ?
#
loop_
_entity_poly.entity_id
_entity_poly.type
_entity_poly.pdbx_seq_one_letter_code
_entity_poly.pdbx_strand_id
1 'polypeptide(L)'
;MGEAAEVAGKLAAPLEKLITTISDGIGKVYEPRYIKKMADAEAYKIDKMAETMRKNWDMQIACNSDGTAVSMPEFEEFNQRMKSRVIFQELEKQKNIESVTGKAYSILESEKNVSDEPVDKDWTLRFFNSVEDISSEQMQEIWARILAGEVKKPGTISFRTLEILHSMTQQEAKLFEELCSHCMNTAGKYCVLHNEDYFKEFNIPFETILKLSEFGLVSLGTFLNVSVKLEVEPSVLARTEDYALVANVKKEEISKVNINMYPLTTSGVELLKIVGCHMPLDEFRAVSRKLKVIAQQATVKIYRIEEIDEDGKVAPDTSENLFEG
;
A
#
# COMPACT_ATOMS: atom_id res chain seq x y z
N MET A 1 30.08 -31.45 20.72
CA MET A 1 29.91 -30.55 19.57
C MET A 1 28.88 -31.16 18.60
N GLY A 2 27.65 -31.26 18.98
CA GLY A 2 26.62 -31.97 18.19
C GLY A 2 25.17 -31.58 18.46
N GLU A 3 24.88 -30.57 19.31
CA GLU A 3 23.48 -30.24 19.64
C GLU A 3 23.08 -28.77 19.39
N ALA A 4 23.97 -27.93 18.89
CA ALA A 4 23.68 -26.53 18.61
C ALA A 4 23.29 -26.23 17.14
N ALA A 5 23.32 -27.24 16.26
CA ALA A 5 23.06 -27.09 14.81
C ALA A 5 21.65 -27.50 14.38
N GLU A 6 20.80 -28.01 15.26
CA GLU A 6 19.51 -28.64 14.90
C GLU A 6 18.26 -27.82 15.27
N VAL A 7 18.43 -26.58 15.77
CA VAL A 7 17.33 -25.66 16.10
C VAL A 7 17.29 -24.44 15.15
N ALA A 8 17.94 -24.52 13.99
CA ALA A 8 17.62 -23.65 12.87
C ALA A 8 16.36 -24.22 12.18
N GLY A 9 15.19 -24.09 12.84
CA GLY A 9 13.91 -24.36 12.17
C GLY A 9 13.91 -23.59 10.84
N LYS A 10 13.61 -24.26 9.72
CA LYS A 10 13.41 -23.61 8.41
C LYS A 10 12.46 -22.45 8.63
N LEU A 11 12.88 -21.24 8.31
CA LEU A 11 11.97 -20.11 8.22
C LEU A 11 10.85 -20.45 7.27
N ALA A 12 9.65 -19.92 7.54
CA ALA A 12 8.56 -20.02 6.58
C ALA A 12 8.97 -19.32 5.27
N ALA A 13 8.58 -19.88 4.13
CA ALA A 13 8.95 -19.35 2.81
C ALA A 13 8.73 -17.85 2.63
N PRO A 14 7.65 -17.22 3.17
CA PRO A 14 7.46 -15.78 3.11
C PRO A 14 8.59 -14.98 3.77
N LEU A 15 9.09 -15.45 4.90
CA LEU A 15 10.14 -14.78 5.64
C LEU A 15 11.52 -14.95 5.00
N GLU A 16 11.81 -16.12 4.41
CA GLU A 16 13.02 -16.33 3.63
C GLU A 16 13.07 -15.40 2.41
N LYS A 17 11.93 -15.27 1.71
CA LYS A 17 11.81 -14.37 0.57
C LYS A 17 11.93 -12.90 0.97
N LEU A 18 11.33 -12.48 2.08
CA LEU A 18 11.49 -11.12 2.62
C LEU A 18 12.97 -10.81 2.87
N ILE A 19 13.70 -11.71 3.55
CA ILE A 19 15.12 -11.54 3.86
C ILE A 19 15.96 -11.44 2.59
N THR A 20 15.67 -12.26 1.59
CA THR A 20 16.33 -12.20 0.28
C THR A 20 16.07 -10.85 -0.38
N THR A 21 14.81 -10.40 -0.41
CA THR A 21 14.41 -9.10 -0.97
C THR A 21 15.13 -7.94 -0.28
N ILE A 22 15.19 -7.94 1.05
CA ILE A 22 15.92 -6.92 1.82
C ILE A 22 17.42 -6.97 1.48
N SER A 23 18.01 -8.17 1.43
CA SER A 23 19.44 -8.34 1.15
C SER A 23 19.82 -7.88 -0.26
N ASP A 24 18.93 -8.04 -1.23
CA ASP A 24 19.12 -7.58 -2.61
C ASP A 24 19.03 -6.05 -2.74
N GLY A 25 18.24 -5.40 -1.88
CA GLY A 25 18.08 -3.95 -1.86
C GLY A 25 19.15 -3.19 -1.09
N ILE A 26 19.50 -3.65 0.11
CA ILE A 26 20.39 -2.91 1.04
C ILE A 26 21.59 -3.70 1.54
N GLY A 27 21.80 -4.91 1.05
CA GLY A 27 22.95 -5.73 1.37
C GLY A 27 22.71 -6.79 2.46
N LYS A 28 23.68 -7.71 2.61
CA LYS A 28 23.57 -8.97 3.38
C LYS A 28 23.61 -8.83 4.91
N VAL A 29 23.10 -7.75 5.48
CA VAL A 29 23.16 -7.52 6.93
C VAL A 29 21.98 -8.15 7.68
N TYR A 30 20.95 -8.59 6.98
CA TYR A 30 19.71 -9.05 7.57
C TYR A 30 19.64 -10.57 7.72
N GLU A 31 20.19 -11.08 8.84
CA GLU A 31 19.91 -12.47 9.25
C GLU A 31 18.54 -12.53 9.99
N PRO A 32 17.79 -13.67 9.88
CA PRO A 32 16.47 -13.84 10.48
C PRO A 32 16.40 -13.52 11.98
N ARG A 33 17.46 -13.88 12.71
CA ARG A 33 17.59 -13.60 14.15
C ARG A 33 17.73 -12.12 14.47
N TYR A 34 18.23 -11.34 13.51
CA TYR A 34 18.44 -9.91 13.66
C TYR A 34 17.12 -9.16 13.54
N ILE A 35 16.32 -9.46 12.54
CA ILE A 35 14.98 -8.83 12.33
C ILE A 35 14.05 -9.08 13.52
N LYS A 36 14.02 -10.32 14.04
CA LYS A 36 13.19 -10.66 15.21
C LYS A 36 13.64 -9.93 16.49
N LYS A 37 14.95 -9.71 16.66
CA LYS A 37 15.49 -8.95 17.80
C LYS A 37 15.30 -7.45 17.66
N MET A 38 15.14 -6.95 16.44
CA MET A 38 14.97 -5.51 16.18
C MET A 38 13.58 -5.04 16.53
N ALA A 39 12.56 -5.83 16.27
CA ALA A 39 11.19 -5.58 16.75
C ALA A 39 11.12 -5.41 18.28
N ASP A 40 12.07 -6.03 19.03
CA ASP A 40 12.08 -6.03 20.49
C ASP A 40 13.08 -5.04 21.14
N ALA A 41 13.99 -4.38 20.39
CA ALA A 41 15.15 -3.68 20.98
C ALA A 41 15.60 -2.39 20.27
N GLU A 42 14.69 -1.64 19.67
CA GLU A 42 14.98 -0.49 18.78
C GLU A 42 15.92 0.61 19.37
N ALA A 43 15.75 1.01 20.63
CA ALA A 43 16.48 2.15 21.18
C ALA A 43 17.95 1.85 21.55
N TYR A 44 18.22 0.69 22.12
CA TYR A 44 19.56 0.37 22.69
C TYR A 44 20.65 0.12 21.64
N LYS A 45 20.29 -0.45 20.48
CA LYS A 45 21.27 -0.80 19.44
C LYS A 45 21.76 0.41 18.65
N ILE A 46 20.89 1.38 18.44
CA ILE A 46 21.18 2.58 17.65
C ILE A 46 22.26 3.42 18.34
N ASP A 47 22.19 3.59 19.66
CA ASP A 47 23.21 4.30 20.41
C ASP A 47 24.58 3.61 20.35
N LYS A 48 24.59 2.28 20.39
CA LYS A 48 25.81 1.49 20.30
C LYS A 48 26.42 1.48 18.90
N MET A 49 25.58 1.51 17.87
CA MET A 49 25.97 1.61 16.47
C MET A 49 26.55 3.01 16.16
N ALA A 50 25.90 4.07 16.70
CA ALA A 50 26.42 5.44 16.63
C ALA A 50 27.79 5.60 17.30
N GLU A 51 27.98 4.96 18.46
CA GLU A 51 29.27 4.96 19.17
C GLU A 51 30.37 4.23 18.37
N THR A 52 30.01 3.11 17.74
CA THR A 52 30.93 2.32 16.90
C THR A 52 31.31 3.06 15.61
N MET A 53 30.34 3.72 14.94
CA MET A 53 30.62 4.56 13.78
C MET A 53 31.51 5.75 14.12
N ARG A 54 31.27 6.43 15.27
CA ARG A 54 32.11 7.53 15.73
C ARG A 54 33.57 7.09 16.01
N LYS A 55 33.77 5.88 16.52
CA LYS A 55 35.10 5.33 16.82
C LYS A 55 35.89 4.88 15.59
N ASN A 56 35.17 4.41 14.54
CA ASN A 56 35.83 3.82 13.35
C ASN A 56 35.94 4.79 12.16
N TRP A 57 35.39 5.98 12.26
CA TRP A 57 35.43 6.97 11.17
C TRP A 57 36.69 7.84 11.29
N ASP A 58 37.83 7.27 10.90
CA ASP A 58 39.10 8.01 10.78
C ASP A 58 39.15 8.66 9.39
N MET A 59 38.59 9.88 9.26
CA MET A 59 38.80 10.70 8.06
C MET A 59 40.16 11.38 8.17
N GLN A 60 41.12 10.87 7.40
CA GLN A 60 42.41 11.50 7.24
C GLN A 60 42.32 12.76 6.37
N ILE A 61 42.58 13.91 6.96
CA ILE A 61 43.37 15.07 6.47
C ILE A 61 43.01 15.60 5.08
N ALA A 62 42.46 16.82 5.02
CA ALA A 62 42.47 17.62 3.82
C ALA A 62 43.91 17.96 3.41
N CYS A 63 44.22 17.72 2.14
CA CYS A 63 45.48 18.12 1.55
C CYS A 63 45.29 19.30 0.61
N ASN A 64 46.23 20.24 0.60
CA ASN A 64 46.32 21.25 -0.44
C ASN A 64 46.64 20.61 -1.80
N SER A 65 46.52 21.37 -2.88
CA SER A 65 46.85 20.93 -4.24
C SER A 65 48.30 20.44 -4.42
N ASP A 66 49.16 20.71 -3.46
CA ASP A 66 50.58 20.27 -3.38
C ASP A 66 50.78 19.04 -2.46
N GLY A 67 49.71 18.47 -1.88
CA GLY A 67 49.76 17.28 -1.01
C GLY A 67 50.11 17.57 0.43
N THR A 68 50.23 18.84 0.82
CA THR A 68 50.50 19.18 2.23
C THR A 68 49.23 19.17 3.08
N ALA A 69 49.31 18.59 4.27
CA ALA A 69 48.20 18.54 5.23
C ALA A 69 47.91 19.93 5.80
N VAL A 70 46.67 20.39 5.68
CA VAL A 70 46.23 21.66 6.26
C VAL A 70 45.44 21.40 7.52
N SER A 71 46.00 21.75 8.66
CA SER A 71 45.30 21.83 9.93
C SER A 71 44.89 23.28 10.18
N MET A 72 43.66 23.64 9.87
CA MET A 72 43.06 24.88 10.35
C MET A 72 41.99 24.52 11.38
N PRO A 73 41.94 25.18 12.57
CA PRO A 73 40.90 24.91 13.58
C PRO A 73 39.48 25.03 13.03
N GLU A 74 39.22 25.98 12.16
CA GLU A 74 37.95 26.19 11.48
C GLU A 74 37.56 25.01 10.56
N PHE A 75 38.53 24.37 9.92
CA PHE A 75 38.36 23.21 9.08
C PHE A 75 38.06 21.94 9.92
N GLU A 76 38.69 21.79 11.08
CA GLU A 76 38.39 20.69 12.01
C GLU A 76 36.97 20.79 12.56
N GLU A 77 36.54 21.99 12.96
CA GLU A 77 35.16 22.22 13.39
C GLU A 77 34.13 21.94 12.26
N PHE A 78 34.41 22.38 11.03
CA PHE A 78 33.60 22.10 9.87
C PHE A 78 33.51 20.59 9.63
N ASN A 79 34.61 19.86 9.65
CA ASN A 79 34.67 18.41 9.48
C ASN A 79 33.89 17.68 10.58
N GLN A 80 33.99 18.13 11.82
CA GLN A 80 33.22 17.55 12.94
C GLN A 80 31.74 17.75 12.76
N ARG A 81 31.29 18.94 12.35
CA ARG A 81 29.86 19.20 12.04
C ARG A 81 29.38 18.35 10.87
N MET A 82 30.17 18.21 9.80
CA MET A 82 29.87 17.37 8.66
C MET A 82 29.76 15.89 9.05
N LYS A 83 30.72 15.36 9.78
CA LYS A 83 30.72 13.98 10.30
C LYS A 83 29.47 13.72 11.15
N SER A 84 29.20 14.62 12.10
CA SER A 84 28.04 14.51 12.99
C SER A 84 26.72 14.49 12.21
N ARG A 85 26.61 15.35 11.18
CA ARG A 85 25.43 15.39 10.32
C ARG A 85 25.24 14.10 9.52
N VAL A 86 26.31 13.59 8.88
CA VAL A 86 26.25 12.36 8.08
C VAL A 86 25.87 11.17 8.96
N ILE A 87 26.53 11.04 10.14
CA ILE A 87 26.20 9.95 11.08
C ILE A 87 24.75 10.04 11.51
N PHE A 88 24.26 11.23 11.85
CA PHE A 88 22.87 11.41 12.24
C PHE A 88 21.89 11.03 11.11
N GLN A 89 22.15 11.49 9.88
CA GLN A 89 21.31 11.19 8.72
C GLN A 89 21.27 9.68 8.42
N GLU A 90 22.44 9.03 8.40
CA GLU A 90 22.49 7.58 8.13
C GLU A 90 21.83 6.74 9.24
N LEU A 91 21.89 7.20 10.50
CA LEU A 91 21.19 6.54 11.59
C LEU A 91 19.67 6.67 11.46
N GLU A 92 19.17 7.86 11.11
CA GLU A 92 17.72 8.05 10.90
C GLU A 92 17.22 7.24 9.70
N LYS A 93 17.95 7.22 8.59
CA LYS A 93 17.65 6.37 7.43
C LYS A 93 17.58 4.90 7.81
N GLN A 94 18.57 4.42 8.54
CA GLN A 94 18.62 3.04 9.01
C GLN A 94 17.43 2.70 9.90
N LYS A 95 17.03 3.59 10.83
CA LYS A 95 15.84 3.41 11.66
C LYS A 95 14.56 3.25 10.83
N ASN A 96 14.40 4.10 9.82
CA ASN A 96 13.23 4.07 8.95
C ASN A 96 13.13 2.74 8.20
N ILE A 97 14.24 2.29 7.62
CA ILE A 97 14.33 1.00 6.93
C ILE A 97 13.96 -0.15 7.89
N GLU A 98 14.56 -0.14 9.10
CA GLU A 98 14.34 -1.18 10.10
C GLU A 98 12.88 -1.22 10.59
N SER A 99 12.28 -0.07 10.82
CA SER A 99 10.87 0.02 11.19
C SER A 99 9.96 -0.59 10.12
N VAL A 100 10.14 -0.21 8.86
CA VAL A 100 9.32 -0.74 7.76
C VAL A 100 9.53 -2.24 7.56
N THR A 101 10.79 -2.71 7.60
CA THR A 101 11.09 -4.14 7.43
C THR A 101 10.57 -4.99 8.59
N GLY A 102 10.65 -4.47 9.83
CA GLY A 102 10.10 -5.13 11.02
C GLY A 102 8.57 -5.26 10.96
N LYS A 103 7.88 -4.20 10.53
CA LYS A 103 6.42 -4.23 10.32
C LYS A 103 6.03 -5.21 9.18
N ALA A 104 6.77 -5.22 8.07
CA ALA A 104 6.55 -6.17 6.97
C ALA A 104 6.78 -7.62 7.39
N TYR A 105 7.79 -7.86 8.23
CA TYR A 105 8.03 -9.17 8.85
C TYR A 105 6.80 -9.63 9.64
N SER A 106 6.25 -8.77 10.51
CA SER A 106 5.09 -9.10 11.34
C SER A 106 3.85 -9.43 10.50
N ILE A 107 3.65 -8.75 9.37
CA ILE A 107 2.56 -9.05 8.42
C ILE A 107 2.76 -10.43 7.79
N LEU A 108 3.99 -10.76 7.39
CA LEU A 108 4.30 -12.01 6.69
C LEU A 108 4.44 -13.22 7.63
N GLU A 109 4.63 -13.03 8.94
CA GLU A 109 4.79 -14.13 9.91
C GLU A 109 3.56 -15.06 9.94
N SER A 110 2.37 -14.53 9.69
CA SER A 110 1.11 -15.29 9.64
C SER A 110 0.81 -15.90 8.27
N GLU A 111 1.55 -15.53 7.23
CA GLU A 111 1.31 -15.98 5.87
C GLU A 111 1.91 -17.38 5.64
N LYS A 112 1.20 -18.17 4.85
CA LYS A 112 1.63 -19.55 4.54
C LYS A 112 2.19 -19.69 3.13
N ASN A 113 1.66 -18.90 2.21
CA ASN A 113 1.96 -19.03 0.78
C ASN A 113 2.49 -17.72 0.20
N VAL A 114 3.53 -17.83 -0.61
CA VAL A 114 4.08 -16.74 -1.43
C VAL A 114 4.37 -17.27 -2.82
N SER A 115 4.35 -16.40 -3.82
CA SER A 115 4.81 -16.72 -5.16
C SER A 115 6.28 -17.12 -5.15
N ASP A 116 6.67 -18.08 -5.99
CA ASP A 116 8.08 -18.46 -6.17
C ASP A 116 8.87 -17.44 -7.02
N GLU A 117 8.16 -16.48 -7.67
CA GLU A 117 8.81 -15.43 -8.44
C GLU A 117 9.61 -14.50 -7.53
N PRO A 118 10.87 -14.17 -7.87
CA PRO A 118 11.66 -13.20 -7.10
C PRO A 118 11.07 -11.79 -7.25
N VAL A 119 11.25 -10.96 -6.24
CA VAL A 119 10.95 -9.52 -6.33
C VAL A 119 11.98 -8.88 -7.27
N ASP A 120 11.50 -7.97 -8.13
CA ASP A 120 12.38 -7.25 -9.06
C ASP A 120 13.43 -6.43 -8.31
N LYS A 121 14.69 -6.54 -8.73
CA LYS A 121 15.81 -5.88 -8.05
C LYS A 121 15.76 -4.35 -8.18
N ASP A 122 15.37 -3.81 -9.33
CA ASP A 122 15.28 -2.37 -9.53
C ASP A 122 14.11 -1.80 -8.71
N TRP A 123 13.02 -2.57 -8.58
CA TRP A 123 11.92 -2.24 -7.69
C TRP A 123 12.39 -2.19 -6.23
N THR A 124 13.12 -3.21 -5.79
CA THR A 124 13.64 -3.31 -4.42
C THR A 124 14.56 -2.14 -4.08
N LEU A 125 15.48 -1.78 -4.99
CA LEU A 125 16.36 -0.63 -4.81
C LEU A 125 15.58 0.69 -4.68
N ARG A 126 14.58 0.93 -5.54
CA ARG A 126 13.74 2.13 -5.47
C ARG A 126 12.90 2.17 -4.20
N PHE A 127 12.38 1.03 -3.79
CA PHE A 127 11.61 0.90 -2.57
C PHE A 127 12.45 1.35 -1.35
N PHE A 128 13.64 0.80 -1.15
CA PHE A 128 14.47 1.13 0.00
C PHE A 128 15.01 2.57 -0.04
N ASN A 129 15.33 3.10 -1.22
CA ASN A 129 15.68 4.51 -1.39
C ASN A 129 14.53 5.45 -1.01
N SER A 130 13.28 5.03 -1.22
CA SER A 130 12.13 5.82 -0.79
C SER A 130 11.88 5.71 0.71
N VAL A 131 12.01 4.51 1.27
CA VAL A 131 11.73 4.21 2.68
C VAL A 131 12.71 4.90 3.63
N GLU A 132 13.98 5.08 3.23
CA GLU A 132 15.00 5.68 4.09
C GLU A 132 14.62 7.09 4.59
N ASP A 133 13.80 7.84 3.85
CA ASP A 133 13.37 9.19 4.19
C ASP A 133 11.98 9.25 4.89
N ILE A 134 11.34 8.11 5.14
CA ILE A 134 9.99 8.03 5.71
C ILE A 134 10.04 7.87 7.23
N SER A 135 9.87 8.96 7.98
CA SER A 135 9.89 8.97 9.46
C SER A 135 8.50 8.84 10.11
N SER A 136 7.41 9.09 9.37
CA SER A 136 6.04 8.99 9.88
C SER A 136 5.65 7.53 10.09
N GLU A 137 5.25 7.16 11.31
CA GLU A 137 4.84 5.80 11.65
C GLU A 137 3.66 5.30 10.79
N GLN A 138 2.70 6.18 10.50
CA GLN A 138 1.56 5.85 9.64
C GLN A 138 2.00 5.56 8.20
N MET A 139 2.92 6.37 7.66
CA MET A 139 3.48 6.11 6.33
C MET A 139 4.30 4.82 6.33
N GLN A 140 5.11 4.57 7.34
CA GLN A 140 5.88 3.33 7.48
C GLN A 140 4.97 2.09 7.49
N GLU A 141 3.77 2.17 8.06
CA GLU A 141 2.78 1.09 8.01
C GLU A 141 2.32 0.79 6.58
N ILE A 142 2.02 1.84 5.79
CA ILE A 142 1.63 1.68 4.37
C ILE A 142 2.79 1.07 3.58
N TRP A 143 4.01 1.57 3.75
CA TRP A 143 5.20 1.04 3.09
C TRP A 143 5.48 -0.43 3.49
N ALA A 144 5.26 -0.79 4.75
CA ALA A 144 5.39 -2.18 5.20
C ALA A 144 4.38 -3.13 4.53
N ARG A 145 3.13 -2.70 4.38
CA ARG A 145 2.11 -3.46 3.64
C ARG A 145 2.47 -3.61 2.16
N ILE A 146 3.04 -2.58 1.54
CA ILE A 146 3.52 -2.64 0.17
C ILE A 146 4.65 -3.66 0.02
N LEU A 147 5.65 -3.64 0.91
CA LEU A 147 6.73 -4.62 0.90
C LEU A 147 6.21 -6.05 1.09
N ALA A 148 5.33 -6.24 2.07
CA ALA A 148 4.71 -7.54 2.32
C ALA A 148 3.88 -8.02 1.12
N GLY A 149 3.11 -7.14 0.48
CA GLY A 149 2.33 -7.43 -0.72
C GLY A 149 3.20 -7.84 -1.90
N GLU A 150 4.30 -7.13 -2.14
CA GLU A 150 5.24 -7.42 -3.23
C GLU A 150 6.01 -8.72 -2.99
N VAL A 151 6.38 -9.03 -1.74
CA VAL A 151 6.97 -10.31 -1.36
C VAL A 151 5.98 -11.46 -1.60
N LYS A 152 4.69 -11.27 -1.28
CA LYS A 152 3.64 -12.29 -1.52
C LYS A 152 3.44 -12.53 -3.02
N LYS A 153 3.28 -11.46 -3.79
CA LYS A 153 3.01 -11.50 -5.22
C LYS A 153 3.78 -10.39 -5.93
N PRO A 154 4.96 -10.67 -6.49
CA PRO A 154 5.75 -9.69 -7.23
C PRO A 154 4.99 -9.04 -8.38
N GLY A 155 5.27 -7.76 -8.63
CA GLY A 155 4.65 -6.97 -9.70
C GLY A 155 3.26 -6.42 -9.34
N THR A 156 2.88 -6.42 -8.06
CA THR A 156 1.60 -5.84 -7.61
C THR A 156 1.64 -4.34 -7.48
N ILE A 157 2.82 -3.77 -7.25
CA ILE A 157 3.04 -2.31 -7.10
C ILE A 157 4.02 -1.84 -8.18
N SER A 158 3.57 -0.92 -9.02
CA SER A 158 4.41 -0.36 -10.08
C SER A 158 5.41 0.67 -9.55
N PHE A 159 6.49 0.90 -10.28
CA PHE A 159 7.44 1.99 -9.99
C PHE A 159 6.75 3.35 -9.87
N ARG A 160 5.75 3.61 -10.72
CA ARG A 160 4.99 4.87 -10.67
C ARG A 160 4.26 5.04 -9.35
N THR A 161 3.70 3.97 -8.81
CA THR A 161 2.99 4.00 -7.53
C THR A 161 3.93 4.26 -6.37
N LEU A 162 5.15 3.71 -6.39
CA LEU A 162 6.20 4.04 -5.41
C LEU A 162 6.54 5.53 -5.44
N GLU A 163 6.74 6.12 -6.62
CA GLU A 163 7.06 7.55 -6.79
C GLU A 163 5.92 8.45 -6.29
N ILE A 164 4.66 8.10 -6.63
CA ILE A 164 3.50 8.84 -6.14
C ILE A 164 3.45 8.79 -4.61
N LEU A 165 3.55 7.61 -4.00
CA LEU A 165 3.48 7.47 -2.56
C LEU A 165 4.64 8.17 -1.85
N HIS A 166 5.86 8.11 -2.42
CA HIS A 166 7.03 8.82 -1.89
C HIS A 166 6.82 10.34 -1.86
N SER A 167 6.12 10.89 -2.84
CA SER A 167 5.83 12.33 -2.94
C SER A 167 4.64 12.78 -2.08
N MET A 168 3.81 11.86 -1.57
CA MET A 168 2.63 12.19 -0.78
C MET A 168 2.99 12.55 0.66
N THR A 169 2.32 13.59 1.16
CA THR A 169 2.30 13.89 2.59
C THR A 169 1.38 12.92 3.34
N GLN A 170 1.57 12.81 4.65
CA GLN A 170 0.68 12.02 5.50
C GLN A 170 -0.80 12.44 5.38
N GLN A 171 -1.08 13.74 5.22
CA GLN A 171 -2.44 14.24 5.06
C GLN A 171 -3.06 13.78 3.74
N GLU A 172 -2.30 13.77 2.66
CA GLU A 172 -2.75 13.32 1.34
C GLU A 172 -2.96 11.82 1.30
N ALA A 173 -2.08 11.04 1.93
CA ALA A 173 -2.28 9.61 2.11
C ALA A 173 -3.58 9.31 2.87
N LYS A 174 -3.87 10.08 3.92
CA LYS A 174 -5.12 9.97 4.69
C LYS A 174 -6.35 10.34 3.88
N LEU A 175 -6.28 11.40 3.05
CA LEU A 175 -7.37 11.74 2.13
C LEU A 175 -7.65 10.62 1.12
N PHE A 176 -6.60 9.94 0.65
CA PHE A 176 -6.77 8.79 -0.23
C PHE A 176 -7.37 7.59 0.51
N GLU A 177 -6.93 7.31 1.74
CA GLU A 177 -7.52 6.26 2.59
C GLU A 177 -9.01 6.51 2.85
N GLU A 178 -9.39 7.77 3.16
CA GLU A 178 -10.78 8.17 3.30
C GLU A 178 -11.56 7.94 1.99
N LEU A 179 -11.00 8.32 0.83
CA LEU A 179 -11.65 8.06 -0.46
C LEU A 179 -11.81 6.58 -0.76
N CYS A 180 -10.85 5.74 -0.36
CA CYS A 180 -10.93 4.28 -0.54
C CYS A 180 -12.16 3.67 0.14
N SER A 181 -12.61 4.22 1.28
CA SER A 181 -13.82 3.76 1.96
C SER A 181 -15.11 4.04 1.16
N HIS A 182 -15.08 4.98 0.23
CA HIS A 182 -16.18 5.32 -0.68
C HIS A 182 -16.07 4.64 -2.06
N CYS A 183 -15.06 3.81 -2.25
CA CYS A 183 -14.84 3.11 -3.51
C CYS A 183 -15.72 1.86 -3.62
N MET A 184 -16.10 1.55 -4.86
CA MET A 184 -16.72 0.29 -5.23
C MET A 184 -16.11 -0.25 -6.52
N ASN A 185 -16.25 -1.54 -6.76
CA ASN A 185 -15.93 -2.14 -8.06
C ASN A 185 -17.22 -2.34 -8.85
N THR A 186 -17.25 -1.85 -10.08
CA THR A 186 -18.33 -2.10 -11.04
C THR A 186 -17.75 -2.39 -12.41
N ALA A 187 -18.22 -3.45 -13.06
CA ALA A 187 -17.68 -3.92 -14.34
C ALA A 187 -16.14 -4.06 -14.37
N GLY A 188 -15.54 -4.52 -13.25
CA GLY A 188 -14.11 -4.73 -13.12
C GLY A 188 -13.30 -3.45 -12.87
N LYS A 189 -13.95 -2.29 -12.66
CA LYS A 189 -13.28 -1.01 -12.41
C LYS A 189 -13.57 -0.53 -10.99
N TYR A 190 -12.52 -0.18 -10.25
CA TYR A 190 -12.65 0.52 -8.98
C TYR A 190 -12.90 2.01 -9.22
N CYS A 191 -13.89 2.55 -8.54
CA CYS A 191 -14.37 3.90 -8.77
C CYS A 191 -15.15 4.43 -7.58
N VAL A 192 -15.34 5.75 -7.56
CA VAL A 192 -16.30 6.45 -6.69
C VAL A 192 -17.50 6.87 -7.52
N LEU A 193 -18.71 6.67 -7.01
CA LEU A 193 -19.96 7.07 -7.71
C LEU A 193 -19.99 8.59 -7.89
N HIS A 194 -20.14 9.06 -9.12
CA HIS A 194 -20.36 10.48 -9.41
C HIS A 194 -21.84 10.84 -9.23
N ASN A 195 -22.18 11.33 -8.05
CA ASN A 195 -23.54 11.80 -7.75
C ASN A 195 -23.47 12.90 -6.67
N GLU A 196 -23.99 14.09 -6.96
CA GLU A 196 -23.91 15.24 -6.07
C GLU A 196 -24.62 15.02 -4.72
N ASP A 197 -25.77 14.34 -4.74
CA ASP A 197 -26.51 14.06 -3.50
C ASP A 197 -25.78 13.05 -2.64
N TYR A 198 -25.13 12.05 -3.26
CA TYR A 198 -24.27 11.11 -2.56
C TYR A 198 -23.08 11.81 -1.93
N PHE A 199 -22.42 12.71 -2.65
CA PHE A 199 -21.30 13.48 -2.13
C PHE A 199 -21.69 14.35 -0.94
N LYS A 200 -22.87 14.98 -0.97
CA LYS A 200 -23.40 15.75 0.16
C LYS A 200 -23.76 14.87 1.35
N GLU A 201 -24.42 13.73 1.09
CA GLU A 201 -24.87 12.79 2.11
C GLU A 201 -23.70 12.21 2.92
N PHE A 202 -22.61 11.86 2.24
CA PHE A 202 -21.41 11.24 2.85
C PHE A 202 -20.24 12.20 3.03
N ASN A 203 -20.47 13.50 2.88
CA ASN A 203 -19.46 14.55 3.07
C ASN A 203 -18.16 14.29 2.28
N ILE A 204 -18.28 13.94 1.00
CA ILE A 204 -17.16 13.73 0.09
C ILE A 204 -16.88 15.05 -0.65
N PRO A 205 -15.87 15.86 -0.25
CA PRO A 205 -15.58 17.11 -0.93
C PRO A 205 -15.06 16.86 -2.34
N PHE A 206 -15.56 17.60 -3.32
CA PHE A 206 -15.06 17.50 -4.69
C PHE A 206 -13.57 17.87 -4.77
N GLU A 207 -13.08 18.76 -3.89
CA GLU A 207 -11.68 19.10 -3.77
C GLU A 207 -10.79 17.89 -3.44
N THR A 208 -11.30 16.90 -2.72
CA THR A 208 -10.58 15.63 -2.48
C THR A 208 -10.36 14.88 -3.79
N ILE A 209 -11.41 14.79 -4.63
CA ILE A 209 -11.30 14.15 -5.95
C ILE A 209 -10.28 14.91 -6.83
N LEU A 210 -10.32 16.25 -6.83
CA LEU A 210 -9.39 17.09 -7.58
C LEU A 210 -7.95 16.85 -7.15
N LYS A 211 -7.66 16.97 -5.84
CA LYS A 211 -6.30 16.75 -5.30
C LYS A 211 -5.78 15.37 -5.64
N LEU A 212 -6.57 14.32 -5.44
CA LEU A 212 -6.14 12.96 -5.74
C LEU A 212 -5.98 12.70 -7.23
N SER A 213 -6.65 13.49 -8.09
CA SER A 213 -6.40 13.42 -9.52
C SER A 213 -5.09 14.08 -9.93
N GLU A 214 -4.65 15.15 -9.24
CA GLU A 214 -3.35 15.77 -9.45
C GLU A 214 -2.20 14.82 -9.15
N PHE A 215 -2.36 13.96 -8.12
CA PHE A 215 -1.42 12.86 -7.84
C PHE A 215 -1.54 11.68 -8.82
N GLY A 216 -2.52 11.70 -9.71
CA GLY A 216 -2.73 10.60 -10.65
C GLY A 216 -3.32 9.34 -10.01
N LEU A 217 -4.07 9.45 -8.89
CA LEU A 217 -4.75 8.34 -8.22
C LEU A 217 -6.20 8.19 -8.69
N VAL A 218 -6.84 9.29 -9.08
CA VAL A 218 -8.20 9.35 -9.63
C VAL A 218 -8.15 9.93 -11.02
N SER A 219 -8.99 9.47 -11.94
CA SER A 219 -9.09 10.01 -13.29
C SER A 219 -10.27 10.96 -13.40
N LEU A 220 -10.00 12.23 -13.73
CA LEU A 220 -11.03 13.25 -14.04
C LEU A 220 -11.29 13.41 -15.55
N GLY A 221 -10.37 12.94 -16.39
CA GLY A 221 -10.35 13.25 -17.84
C GLY A 221 -11.42 12.55 -18.67
N THR A 222 -12.12 11.61 -18.11
CA THR A 222 -13.24 10.93 -18.74
C THR A 222 -14.27 10.62 -17.65
N PHE A 223 -15.42 11.27 -17.71
CA PHE A 223 -16.60 10.72 -17.06
C PHE A 223 -16.77 9.31 -17.63
N LEU A 224 -16.27 8.30 -16.92
CA LEU A 224 -16.50 6.94 -17.35
C LEU A 224 -17.97 6.64 -17.11
N ASN A 225 -18.69 6.70 -18.21
CA ASN A 225 -20.03 6.17 -18.30
C ASN A 225 -19.85 4.66 -18.50
N VAL A 226 -19.86 3.89 -17.41
CA VAL A 226 -19.79 2.44 -17.51
C VAL A 226 -21.15 1.93 -17.86
N SER A 227 -21.28 1.31 -19.03
CA SER A 227 -22.48 0.60 -19.44
C SER A 227 -22.42 -0.83 -18.93
N VAL A 228 -23.25 -1.14 -17.94
CA VAL A 228 -23.41 -2.52 -17.44
C VAL A 228 -24.62 -3.15 -18.13
N LYS A 229 -24.41 -4.34 -18.70
CA LYS A 229 -25.48 -5.15 -19.28
C LYS A 229 -26.15 -5.93 -18.16
N LEU A 230 -27.45 -5.73 -17.98
CA LEU A 230 -28.25 -6.51 -17.05
C LEU A 230 -28.89 -7.70 -17.80
N GLU A 231 -28.74 -8.87 -17.21
CA GLU A 231 -29.24 -10.13 -17.77
C GLU A 231 -30.39 -10.69 -16.90
N VAL A 232 -31.07 -11.70 -17.41
CA VAL A 232 -32.12 -12.42 -16.65
C VAL A 232 -31.49 -13.18 -15.49
N GLU A 233 -30.29 -13.71 -15.70
CA GLU A 233 -29.50 -14.31 -14.62
C GLU A 233 -28.96 -13.24 -13.69
N PRO A 234 -28.97 -13.47 -12.36
CA PRO A 234 -28.41 -12.52 -11.40
C PRO A 234 -26.94 -12.28 -11.66
N SER A 235 -26.54 -11.02 -11.76
CA SER A 235 -25.17 -10.60 -11.98
C SER A 235 -24.76 -9.51 -11.00
N VAL A 236 -23.49 -9.45 -10.64
CA VAL A 236 -22.95 -8.42 -9.73
C VAL A 236 -22.86 -7.09 -10.48
N LEU A 237 -23.68 -6.13 -10.05
CA LEU A 237 -23.71 -4.78 -10.62
C LEU A 237 -22.61 -3.90 -10.00
N ALA A 238 -22.41 -4.00 -8.69
CA ALA A 238 -21.38 -3.30 -7.95
C ALA A 238 -20.97 -4.12 -6.72
N ARG A 239 -19.73 -3.96 -6.26
CA ARG A 239 -19.25 -4.61 -5.04
C ARG A 239 -18.21 -3.77 -4.31
N THR A 240 -18.10 -4.03 -3.03
CA THR A 240 -16.93 -3.68 -2.18
C THR A 240 -16.15 -4.95 -1.87
N GLU A 241 -15.37 -4.99 -0.80
CA GLU A 241 -14.78 -6.22 -0.26
C GLU A 241 -15.81 -7.03 0.56
N ASP A 242 -16.78 -6.34 1.19
CA ASP A 242 -17.70 -6.92 2.14
C ASP A 242 -19.09 -7.22 1.54
N TYR A 243 -19.50 -6.43 0.54
CA TYR A 243 -20.88 -6.46 0.01
C TYR A 243 -20.92 -6.51 -1.50
N ALA A 244 -21.90 -7.25 -2.04
CA ALA A 244 -22.22 -7.29 -3.45
C ALA A 244 -23.66 -6.85 -3.71
N LEU A 245 -23.85 -5.91 -4.64
CA LEU A 245 -25.15 -5.57 -5.23
C LEU A 245 -25.38 -6.45 -6.43
N VAL A 246 -26.32 -7.38 -6.30
CA VAL A 246 -26.72 -8.30 -7.35
C VAL A 246 -27.99 -7.78 -8.00
N ALA A 247 -27.99 -7.72 -9.33
CA ALA A 247 -29.10 -7.24 -10.13
C ALA A 247 -29.50 -8.24 -11.19
N ASN A 248 -30.81 -8.32 -11.48
CA ASN A 248 -31.36 -9.09 -12.61
C ASN A 248 -32.60 -8.43 -13.18
N VAL A 249 -32.91 -8.71 -14.45
CA VAL A 249 -34.12 -8.24 -15.14
C VAL A 249 -35.11 -9.38 -15.35
N LYS A 250 -36.42 -9.05 -15.33
CA LYS A 250 -37.48 -10.07 -15.44
C LYS A 250 -37.75 -10.59 -16.87
N LYS A 251 -37.25 -9.91 -17.89
CA LYS A 251 -37.42 -10.24 -19.30
C LYS A 251 -36.10 -10.08 -20.06
N GLU A 252 -35.96 -10.78 -21.18
CA GLU A 252 -34.80 -10.73 -22.10
C GLU A 252 -34.55 -9.35 -22.76
N GLU A 253 -35.18 -8.29 -22.27
CA GLU A 253 -34.81 -6.93 -22.67
C GLU A 253 -33.47 -6.59 -22.04
N ILE A 254 -32.43 -6.59 -22.89
CA ILE A 254 -31.11 -6.17 -22.53
C ILE A 254 -31.13 -4.71 -22.08
N SER A 255 -31.24 -4.48 -20.79
CA SER A 255 -31.13 -3.14 -20.22
C SER A 255 -29.66 -2.78 -20.05
N LYS A 256 -29.20 -1.73 -20.70
CA LYS A 256 -27.90 -1.12 -20.43
C LYS A 256 -28.10 -0.04 -19.36
N VAL A 257 -27.38 -0.19 -18.27
CA VAL A 257 -27.33 0.81 -17.20
C VAL A 257 -26.06 1.61 -17.35
N ASN A 258 -26.19 2.92 -17.46
CA ASN A 258 -25.04 3.83 -17.55
C ASN A 258 -24.78 4.44 -16.17
N ILE A 259 -23.62 4.16 -15.60
CA ILE A 259 -23.21 4.65 -14.28
C ILE A 259 -22.11 5.68 -14.46
N ASN A 260 -22.34 6.92 -14.02
CA ASN A 260 -21.32 7.95 -13.97
C ASN A 260 -20.44 7.75 -12.76
N MET A 261 -19.12 7.76 -12.95
CA MET A 261 -18.18 7.51 -11.87
C MET A 261 -16.83 8.20 -12.09
N TYR A 262 -16.08 8.38 -11.00
CA TYR A 262 -14.67 8.72 -11.03
C TYR A 262 -13.85 7.44 -10.84
N PRO A 263 -13.22 6.92 -11.91
CA PRO A 263 -12.43 5.71 -11.78
C PRO A 263 -11.08 6.00 -11.12
N LEU A 264 -10.60 5.04 -10.35
CA LEU A 264 -9.22 5.03 -9.92
C LEU A 264 -8.30 4.74 -11.13
N THR A 265 -7.13 5.34 -11.12
CA THR A 265 -6.04 5.01 -12.06
C THR A 265 -5.41 3.66 -11.68
N THR A 266 -4.47 3.17 -12.47
CA THR A 266 -3.70 1.96 -12.13
C THR A 266 -3.03 2.11 -10.76
N SER A 267 -2.35 3.24 -10.51
CA SER A 267 -1.71 3.51 -9.21
C SER A 267 -2.72 3.64 -8.08
N GLY A 268 -3.88 4.26 -8.34
CA GLY A 268 -4.97 4.32 -7.35
C GLY A 268 -5.49 2.93 -6.98
N VAL A 269 -5.63 2.03 -7.96
CA VAL A 269 -6.08 0.64 -7.70
C VAL A 269 -5.00 -0.16 -6.95
N GLU A 270 -3.73 0.02 -7.29
CA GLU A 270 -2.63 -0.64 -6.58
C GLU A 270 -2.61 -0.24 -5.10
N LEU A 271 -2.74 1.05 -4.79
CA LEU A 271 -2.79 1.54 -3.41
C LEU A 271 -4.11 1.15 -2.69
N LEU A 272 -5.25 1.17 -3.39
CA LEU A 272 -6.51 0.74 -2.81
C LEU A 272 -6.45 -0.72 -2.32
N LYS A 273 -5.75 -1.61 -3.04
CA LYS A 273 -5.55 -3.00 -2.61
C LYS A 273 -4.69 -3.13 -1.34
N ILE A 274 -3.86 -2.14 -1.04
CA ILE A 274 -3.07 -2.09 0.20
C ILE A 274 -3.88 -1.53 1.37
N VAL A 275 -4.73 -0.54 1.10
CA VAL A 275 -5.57 0.13 2.10
C VAL A 275 -6.82 -0.69 2.41
N GLY A 276 -7.44 -1.28 1.38
CA GLY A 276 -8.75 -1.93 1.43
C GLY A 276 -9.89 -1.02 0.96
N CYS A 277 -11.00 -1.64 0.60
CA CYS A 277 -12.22 -0.97 0.14
C CYS A 277 -13.39 -1.38 1.05
N HIS A 278 -13.41 -0.85 2.27
CA HIS A 278 -14.40 -1.18 3.30
C HIS A 278 -15.45 -0.07 3.41
N MET A 279 -16.46 -0.13 2.56
CA MET A 279 -17.60 0.79 2.61
C MET A 279 -18.60 0.32 3.67
N PRO A 280 -19.07 1.20 4.59
CA PRO A 280 -20.12 0.83 5.54
C PRO A 280 -21.41 0.38 4.85
N LEU A 281 -22.15 -0.58 5.44
CA LEU A 281 -23.35 -1.14 4.83
C LEU A 281 -24.41 -0.07 4.52
N ASP A 282 -24.59 0.92 5.39
CA ASP A 282 -25.60 1.97 5.18
C ASP A 282 -25.23 2.87 4.00
N GLU A 283 -23.93 3.13 3.80
CA GLU A 283 -23.43 3.83 2.63
C GLU A 283 -23.60 2.98 1.37
N PHE A 284 -23.26 1.69 1.42
CA PHE A 284 -23.48 0.79 0.30
C PHE A 284 -24.97 0.66 -0.08
N ARG A 285 -25.86 0.69 0.92
CA ARG A 285 -27.32 0.77 0.69
C ARG A 285 -27.71 2.07 -0.02
N ALA A 286 -27.14 3.22 0.38
CA ALA A 286 -27.41 4.51 -0.28
C ALA A 286 -26.94 4.50 -1.74
N VAL A 287 -25.71 4.04 -2.01
CA VAL A 287 -25.20 3.83 -3.37
C VAL A 287 -26.13 2.90 -4.15
N SER A 288 -26.54 1.78 -3.56
CA SER A 288 -27.40 0.79 -4.19
C SER A 288 -28.79 1.36 -4.55
N ARG A 289 -29.39 2.21 -3.70
CA ARG A 289 -30.63 2.94 -4.02
C ARG A 289 -30.46 3.85 -5.24
N LYS A 290 -29.35 4.56 -5.35
CA LYS A 290 -29.04 5.42 -6.51
C LYS A 290 -28.84 4.59 -7.78
N LEU A 291 -28.14 3.47 -7.69
CA LEU A 291 -27.96 2.53 -8.80
C LEU A 291 -29.29 1.88 -9.22
N LYS A 292 -30.19 1.56 -8.26
CA LYS A 292 -31.54 1.04 -8.55
C LYS A 292 -32.39 2.06 -9.34
N VAL A 293 -32.31 3.35 -9.02
CA VAL A 293 -33.03 4.40 -9.77
C VAL A 293 -32.55 4.43 -11.23
N ILE A 294 -31.26 4.23 -11.48
CA ILE A 294 -30.71 4.15 -12.83
C ILE A 294 -31.12 2.85 -13.52
N ALA A 295 -31.24 1.76 -12.76
CA ALA A 295 -31.63 0.42 -13.23
C ALA A 295 -33.12 0.11 -12.97
N GLN A 296 -34.02 1.01 -13.37
CA GLN A 296 -35.46 1.00 -13.01
C GLN A 296 -36.18 -0.34 -13.24
N GLN A 297 -35.74 -1.13 -14.22
CA GLN A 297 -36.38 -2.41 -14.56
C GLN A 297 -35.74 -3.61 -13.85
N ALA A 298 -34.65 -3.42 -13.11
CA ALA A 298 -33.95 -4.48 -12.42
C ALA A 298 -34.49 -4.71 -11.01
N THR A 299 -34.54 -5.98 -10.62
CA THR A 299 -34.60 -6.35 -9.20
C THR A 299 -33.19 -6.33 -8.66
N VAL A 300 -32.97 -5.64 -7.53
CA VAL A 300 -31.64 -5.53 -6.90
C VAL A 300 -31.71 -6.12 -5.49
N LYS A 301 -30.62 -6.76 -5.09
CA LYS A 301 -30.42 -7.31 -3.74
C LYS A 301 -28.99 -7.06 -3.29
N ILE A 302 -28.79 -6.84 -2.00
CA ILE A 302 -27.47 -6.74 -1.40
C ILE A 302 -27.19 -8.01 -0.61
N TYR A 303 -26.02 -8.57 -0.83
CA TYR A 303 -25.54 -9.76 -0.13
C TYR A 303 -24.17 -9.49 0.49
N ARG A 304 -23.82 -10.20 1.57
CA ARG A 304 -22.46 -10.31 2.04
C ARG A 304 -21.63 -11.10 1.04
N ILE A 305 -20.35 -10.79 0.97
CA ILE A 305 -19.39 -11.56 0.18
C ILE A 305 -18.72 -12.58 1.12
N GLU A 306 -18.77 -13.86 0.74
CA GLU A 306 -18.07 -14.93 1.42
C GLU A 306 -16.62 -15.06 0.91
N GLU A 307 -16.44 -14.95 -0.40
CA GLU A 307 -15.16 -15.12 -1.04
C GLU A 307 -15.07 -14.30 -2.34
N ILE A 308 -13.87 -13.80 -2.61
CA ILE A 308 -13.50 -13.21 -3.91
C ILE A 308 -12.30 -14.02 -4.41
N ASP A 309 -12.46 -14.72 -5.54
CA ASP A 309 -11.39 -15.49 -6.12
C ASP A 309 -10.30 -14.61 -6.77
N GLU A 310 -9.21 -15.24 -7.24
CA GLU A 310 -8.07 -14.54 -7.86
C GLU A 310 -8.45 -13.78 -9.13
N ASP A 311 -9.48 -14.22 -9.84
CA ASP A 311 -10.02 -13.56 -11.03
C ASP A 311 -11.00 -12.41 -10.68
N GLY A 312 -11.27 -12.20 -9.39
CA GLY A 312 -12.19 -11.18 -8.89
C GLY A 312 -13.66 -11.56 -8.98
N LYS A 313 -13.97 -12.84 -9.21
CA LYS A 313 -15.33 -13.36 -9.18
C LYS A 313 -15.79 -13.51 -7.74
N VAL A 314 -17.02 -13.11 -7.49
CA VAL A 314 -17.61 -13.02 -6.15
C VAL A 314 -18.50 -14.22 -5.88
N ALA A 315 -18.35 -14.82 -4.69
CA ALA A 315 -19.30 -15.75 -4.11
C ALA A 315 -20.14 -15.01 -3.04
N PRO A 316 -21.37 -14.56 -3.36
CA PRO A 316 -22.22 -13.89 -2.39
C PRO A 316 -22.96 -14.90 -1.51
N ASP A 317 -23.09 -14.62 -0.21
CA ASP A 317 -24.01 -15.31 0.68
C ASP A 317 -25.46 -14.89 0.36
N THR A 318 -26.19 -15.74 -0.33
CA THR A 318 -27.55 -15.45 -0.75
C THR A 318 -28.61 -15.77 0.31
N SER A 319 -28.20 -16.16 1.52
CA SER A 319 -29.12 -16.51 2.61
C SER A 319 -29.95 -15.34 3.13
N GLU A 320 -29.37 -14.13 3.13
CA GLU A 320 -29.99 -12.91 3.64
C GLU A 320 -29.86 -11.75 2.63
N ASN A 321 -30.99 -11.12 2.30
CA ASN A 321 -31.00 -9.89 1.50
C ASN A 321 -30.90 -8.68 2.44
N LEU A 322 -29.81 -7.94 2.37
CA LEU A 322 -29.53 -6.75 3.18
C LEU A 322 -30.08 -5.45 2.57
N PHE A 323 -30.72 -5.51 1.40
CA PHE A 323 -31.28 -4.35 0.72
C PHE A 323 -32.69 -4.04 1.26
N GLU A 324 -32.80 -2.91 1.94
CA GLU A 324 -34.06 -2.29 2.32
C GLU A 324 -34.36 -1.17 1.32
N GLY A 325 -35.19 -1.44 0.33
CA GLY A 325 -35.50 -0.50 -0.76
C GLY A 325 -36.94 -0.23 -1.01
#